data_2010ca351ab6ad6790748fca14649792
#
_entry.id   2010ca351ab6ad6790748fca14649792
#
_cell.length_a   1.000
_cell.length_b   1.000
_cell.length_c   1.000
_cell.angle_alpha   90.00
_cell.angle_beta   90.00
_cell.angle_gamma   90.00
#
_symmetry.space_group_name_H-M   'P 1'
#
loop_
_entity.id
_entity.type
_entity.pdbx_description
1 polymer ?
#
loop_
_entity_poly.entity_id
_entity_poly.type
_entity_poly.pdbx_seq_one_letter_code
_entity_poly.pdbx_strand_id
1 'polypeptide(L)'
;GGTAGCGAVRQNCPVTSERRADDDLGAGLPTASDIEDAAARLVGVVRRTPLERCERLSEAHGAEVWLKREDLQPVRSYKLRGAYNLISQLTAEERAAGVLCASAGNHGQGVALACSTLGIAGRIYVPSTTPRQKRDRMRKLGGDQVDLVISGDTYDEASLNAKRAAERSGATVVPAFDDARTIAGQGTVAVELVEQFLAETGDVPDTLLVPVGGGGLLAGCLLV
;
A
#
# COMPACT_ATOMS: atom_id res chain seq x y z
N GLY A 1 -27.00 45.74 -22.35
CA GLY A 1 -27.31 45.60 -20.95
C GLY A 1 -27.79 44.21 -20.61
N GLY A 2 -27.37 43.60 -19.59
CA GLY A 2 -27.90 42.34 -19.10
C GLY A 2 -26.80 41.34 -18.68
N THR A 3 -26.16 41.63 -17.57
CA THR A 3 -25.28 40.67 -16.87
C THR A 3 -26.16 39.63 -16.17
N ALA A 4 -26.13 38.39 -16.62
CA ALA A 4 -26.71 37.27 -15.89
C ALA A 4 -25.65 36.70 -14.92
N GLY A 5 -25.88 36.93 -13.62
CA GLY A 5 -25.10 36.37 -12.55
C GLY A 5 -25.34 34.86 -12.42
N CYS A 6 -24.30 34.09 -12.49
CA CYS A 6 -24.33 32.65 -12.18
C CYS A 6 -24.36 32.46 -10.66
N GLY A 7 -25.55 32.21 -10.11
CA GLY A 7 -25.72 31.90 -8.69
C GLY A 7 -25.27 30.48 -8.42
N ALA A 8 -24.21 30.34 -7.62
CA ALA A 8 -23.77 29.05 -7.11
C ALA A 8 -24.83 28.54 -6.08
N VAL A 9 -25.55 27.52 -6.44
CA VAL A 9 -26.44 26.78 -5.54
C VAL A 9 -25.55 25.89 -4.65
N ARG A 10 -25.31 26.34 -3.41
CA ARG A 10 -24.79 25.47 -2.36
C ARG A 10 -25.94 24.52 -1.94
N GLN A 11 -25.90 23.29 -2.42
CA GLN A 11 -26.74 22.25 -1.85
C GLN A 11 -26.16 21.85 -0.49
N ASN A 12 -26.81 22.28 0.58
CA ASN A 12 -26.60 21.74 1.92
C ASN A 12 -27.05 20.28 1.91
N CYS A 13 -26.10 19.36 1.88
CA CYS A 13 -26.34 17.97 2.20
C CYS A 13 -26.40 17.90 3.75
N PRO A 14 -27.52 17.54 4.37
CA PRO A 14 -27.56 17.36 5.82
C PRO A 14 -26.76 16.08 6.15
N VAL A 15 -25.58 16.25 6.73
CA VAL A 15 -24.86 15.16 7.40
C VAL A 15 -25.66 14.84 8.66
N THR A 16 -26.59 13.92 8.56
CA THR A 16 -27.21 13.31 9.74
C THR A 16 -26.17 12.45 10.42
N SER A 17 -25.64 12.94 11.53
CA SER A 17 -24.80 12.20 12.45
C SER A 17 -25.66 11.18 13.22
N GLU A 18 -26.12 10.14 12.57
CA GLU A 18 -26.51 8.93 13.26
C GLU A 18 -25.27 8.08 13.43
N ARG A 19 -24.66 8.16 14.62
CA ARG A 19 -23.71 7.16 15.08
C ARG A 19 -24.45 5.83 15.13
N ARG A 20 -24.28 5.00 14.13
CA ARG A 20 -24.58 3.57 14.22
C ARG A 20 -23.56 2.97 15.18
N ALA A 21 -24.08 2.16 16.11
CA ALA A 21 -23.32 1.46 17.12
C ALA A 21 -22.09 0.76 16.53
N ASP A 22 -20.91 1.11 17.06
CA ASP A 22 -19.59 0.68 16.65
C ASP A 22 -19.21 -0.74 17.11
N ASP A 23 -20.17 -1.64 17.32
CA ASP A 23 -19.90 -2.88 18.02
C ASP A 23 -19.53 -4.09 17.13
N ASP A 24 -19.47 -3.96 15.78
CA ASP A 24 -19.18 -5.12 14.93
C ASP A 24 -18.18 -4.87 13.77
N LEU A 25 -17.59 -3.68 13.64
CA LEU A 25 -16.57 -3.38 12.63
C LEU A 25 -15.12 -3.40 13.20
N GLY A 26 -14.95 -3.62 14.51
CA GLY A 26 -13.68 -3.39 15.19
C GLY A 26 -12.71 -4.57 15.26
N ALA A 27 -13.12 -5.78 15.02
CA ALA A 27 -12.25 -6.95 15.10
C ALA A 27 -11.48 -7.15 13.80
N GLY A 28 -10.28 -6.53 13.70
CA GLY A 28 -9.35 -6.77 12.60
C GLY A 28 -8.95 -5.54 11.77
N LEU A 29 -9.49 -4.36 12.03
CA LEU A 29 -9.00 -3.12 11.41
C LEU A 29 -7.81 -2.55 12.20
N PRO A 30 -6.79 -1.96 11.53
CA PRO A 30 -5.71 -1.29 12.24
C PRO A 30 -6.19 0.03 12.85
N THR A 31 -5.49 0.46 13.89
CA THR A 31 -5.67 1.75 14.55
C THR A 31 -4.59 2.75 14.12
N ALA A 32 -4.73 4.02 14.51
CA ALA A 32 -3.68 5.02 14.31
C ALA A 32 -2.35 4.59 14.98
N SER A 33 -2.41 3.99 16.18
CA SER A 33 -1.23 3.47 16.88
C SER A 33 -0.53 2.36 16.10
N ASP A 34 -1.27 1.49 15.40
CA ASP A 34 -0.67 0.47 14.54
C ASP A 34 0.10 1.08 13.36
N ILE A 35 -0.34 2.25 12.88
CA ILE A 35 0.37 2.98 11.81
C ILE A 35 1.64 3.63 12.36
N GLU A 36 1.63 4.19 13.56
CA GLU A 36 2.81 4.73 14.24
C GLU A 36 3.86 3.64 14.45
N ASP A 37 3.44 2.48 14.95
CA ASP A 37 4.27 1.30 15.10
C ASP A 37 4.83 0.80 13.76
N ALA A 38 4.02 0.82 12.71
CA ALA A 38 4.46 0.49 11.36
C ALA A 38 5.50 1.50 10.84
N ALA A 39 5.31 2.79 11.09
CA ALA A 39 6.27 3.82 10.73
C ALA A 39 7.63 3.56 11.42
N ALA A 40 7.63 3.22 12.71
CA ALA A 40 8.85 2.87 13.44
C ALA A 40 9.56 1.63 12.84
N ARG A 41 8.80 0.57 12.49
CA ARG A 41 9.37 -0.64 11.86
C ARG A 41 9.96 -0.39 10.48
N LEU A 42 9.47 0.60 9.76
CA LEU A 42 9.88 0.93 8.40
C LEU A 42 11.11 1.85 8.32
N VAL A 43 11.59 2.36 9.46
CA VAL A 43 12.82 3.19 9.51
C VAL A 43 14.01 2.41 8.94
N GLY A 44 14.71 3.01 7.98
CA GLY A 44 15.85 2.39 7.29
C GLY A 44 15.50 1.36 6.21
N VAL A 45 14.22 1.01 6.07
CA VAL A 45 13.71 0.06 5.04
C VAL A 45 13.12 0.79 3.85
N VAL A 46 12.21 1.72 4.11
CA VAL A 46 11.61 2.57 3.08
C VAL A 46 12.32 3.91 3.01
N ARG A 47 12.27 4.51 1.84
CA ARG A 47 12.71 5.90 1.70
C ARG A 47 11.59 6.82 2.18
N ARG A 48 11.94 7.85 2.97
CA ARG A 48 11.07 9.00 3.14
C ARG A 48 11.05 9.77 1.83
N THR A 49 10.10 9.44 0.96
CA THR A 49 10.02 10.00 -0.38
C THR A 49 9.67 11.49 -0.33
N PRO A 50 10.13 12.30 -1.30
CA PRO A 50 9.78 13.71 -1.33
C PRO A 50 8.27 13.94 -1.47
N LEU A 51 7.81 15.05 -0.90
CA LEU A 51 6.56 15.69 -1.23
C LEU A 51 6.90 16.91 -2.08
N GLU A 52 6.50 16.92 -3.34
CA GLU A 52 6.91 17.94 -4.32
C GLU A 52 5.72 18.72 -4.85
N ARG A 53 5.78 20.05 -4.81
CA ARG A 53 4.78 20.89 -5.48
C ARG A 53 4.88 20.71 -7.00
N CYS A 54 3.76 20.46 -7.65
CA CYS A 54 3.70 20.24 -9.10
C CYS A 54 3.13 21.47 -9.80
N GLU A 55 3.98 22.37 -10.29
CA GLU A 55 3.59 23.62 -10.93
C GLU A 55 2.60 23.38 -12.08
N ARG A 56 2.91 22.45 -12.98
CA ARG A 56 2.07 22.12 -14.12
C ARG A 56 0.63 21.73 -13.75
N LEU A 57 0.46 20.94 -12.68
CA LEU A 57 -0.87 20.55 -12.22
C LEU A 57 -1.52 21.69 -11.43
N SER A 58 -0.76 22.46 -10.69
CA SER A 58 -1.26 23.61 -9.94
C SER A 58 -1.83 24.66 -10.87
N GLU A 59 -1.11 25.02 -11.93
CA GLU A 59 -1.58 25.95 -12.96
C GLU A 59 -2.82 25.42 -13.70
N ALA A 60 -2.82 24.14 -14.08
CA ALA A 60 -3.92 23.54 -14.82
C ALA A 60 -5.23 23.49 -14.03
N HIS A 61 -5.18 23.41 -12.71
CA HIS A 61 -6.36 23.25 -11.85
C HIS A 61 -6.67 24.47 -10.97
N GLY A 62 -5.84 25.50 -10.98
CA GLY A 62 -6.01 26.70 -10.15
C GLY A 62 -5.96 26.38 -8.64
N ALA A 63 -5.18 25.40 -8.25
CA ALA A 63 -5.03 24.91 -6.88
C ALA A 63 -3.58 24.51 -6.62
N GLU A 64 -3.13 24.50 -5.38
CA GLU A 64 -1.82 23.96 -5.06
C GLU A 64 -1.84 22.44 -5.07
N VAL A 65 -1.14 21.84 -6.03
CA VAL A 65 -1.07 20.37 -6.19
C VAL A 65 0.31 19.89 -5.79
N TRP A 66 0.34 18.95 -4.84
CA TRP A 66 1.54 18.32 -4.33
C TRP A 66 1.55 16.82 -4.64
N LEU A 67 2.71 16.26 -4.91
CA LEU A 67 2.89 14.85 -5.24
C LEU A 67 3.76 14.15 -4.20
N LYS A 68 3.21 13.18 -3.49
CA LYS A 68 3.99 12.23 -2.66
C LYS A 68 4.62 11.19 -3.57
N ARG A 69 5.94 11.24 -3.74
CA ARG A 69 6.69 10.54 -4.79
C ARG A 69 7.01 9.09 -4.42
N GLU A 70 5.98 8.27 -4.18
CA GLU A 70 6.17 6.84 -3.87
C GLU A 70 6.73 6.02 -5.06
N ASP A 71 6.75 6.57 -6.26
CA ASP A 71 7.47 6.03 -7.42
C ASP A 71 9.00 6.01 -7.22
N LEU A 72 9.53 6.80 -6.29
CA LEU A 72 10.95 6.83 -5.94
C LEU A 72 11.37 5.77 -4.89
N GLN A 73 10.43 4.99 -4.36
CA GLN A 73 10.77 3.83 -3.55
C GLN A 73 11.61 2.80 -4.35
N PRO A 74 12.44 1.95 -3.69
CA PRO A 74 13.23 0.92 -4.37
C PRO A 74 12.40 0.02 -5.27
N VAL A 75 11.14 -0.27 -4.89
CA VAL A 75 10.19 -1.06 -5.65
C VAL A 75 9.28 -0.22 -6.56
N ARG A 76 9.52 1.09 -6.65
CA ARG A 76 8.76 2.07 -7.45
C ARG A 76 7.26 2.15 -7.09
N SER A 77 6.94 1.91 -5.82
CA SER A 77 5.59 2.08 -5.28
C SER A 77 5.61 1.98 -3.75
N TYR A 78 4.52 2.39 -3.12
CA TYR A 78 4.28 2.28 -1.69
C TYR A 78 4.16 0.83 -1.18
N LYS A 79 4.00 -0.15 -2.05
CA LYS A 79 3.67 -1.55 -1.69
C LYS A 79 4.69 -2.22 -0.76
N LEU A 80 5.94 -1.79 -0.77
CA LEU A 80 6.96 -2.27 0.17
C LEU A 80 6.54 -2.03 1.63
N ARG A 81 5.90 -0.91 1.93
CA ARG A 81 5.52 -0.51 3.28
C ARG A 81 4.65 -1.57 3.96
N GLY A 82 3.52 -1.92 3.34
CA GLY A 82 2.62 -2.94 3.87
C GLY A 82 3.21 -4.35 3.83
N ALA A 83 3.91 -4.72 2.76
CA ALA A 83 4.54 -6.03 2.65
C ALA A 83 5.59 -6.24 3.75
N TYR A 84 6.48 -5.28 3.95
CA TYR A 84 7.50 -5.37 4.98
C TYR A 84 6.88 -5.33 6.39
N ASN A 85 5.92 -4.42 6.64
CA ASN A 85 5.28 -4.32 7.95
C ASN A 85 4.59 -5.63 8.36
N LEU A 86 3.94 -6.33 7.44
CA LEU A 86 3.35 -7.64 7.71
C LEU A 86 4.45 -8.68 7.97
N ILE A 87 5.40 -8.84 7.05
CA ILE A 87 6.39 -9.93 7.09
C ILE A 87 7.33 -9.77 8.31
N SER A 88 7.65 -8.56 8.73
CA SER A 88 8.48 -8.29 9.90
C SER A 88 7.87 -8.75 11.24
N GLN A 89 6.54 -8.89 11.29
CA GLN A 89 5.78 -9.28 12.49
C GLN A 89 5.48 -10.78 12.57
N LEU A 90 5.99 -11.57 11.65
CA LEU A 90 5.79 -13.03 11.65
C LEU A 90 6.51 -13.68 12.85
N THR A 91 5.86 -14.68 13.44
CA THR A 91 6.47 -15.53 14.47
C THR A 91 7.66 -16.34 13.93
N ALA A 92 8.42 -16.96 14.80
CA ALA A 92 9.53 -17.81 14.38
C ALA A 92 9.07 -19.00 13.52
N GLU A 93 7.93 -19.60 13.86
CA GLU A 93 7.30 -20.69 13.11
C GLU A 93 6.84 -20.25 11.72
N GLU A 94 6.16 -19.09 11.64
CA GLU A 94 5.72 -18.53 10.37
C GLU A 94 6.91 -18.15 9.46
N ARG A 95 7.98 -17.59 10.05
CA ARG A 95 9.22 -17.28 9.30
C ARG A 95 9.87 -18.55 8.76
N ALA A 96 9.89 -19.63 9.55
CA ALA A 96 10.45 -20.92 9.13
C ALA A 96 9.63 -21.55 8.00
N ALA A 97 8.29 -21.41 8.01
CA ALA A 97 7.40 -21.87 6.97
C ALA A 97 7.49 -21.00 5.70
N GLY A 98 7.94 -19.76 5.83
CA GLY A 98 8.08 -18.78 4.77
C GLY A 98 6.78 -18.10 4.40
N VAL A 99 6.83 -17.26 3.36
CA VAL A 99 5.69 -16.49 2.90
C VAL A 99 5.38 -16.74 1.43
N LEU A 100 4.15 -16.43 1.03
CA LEU A 100 3.81 -16.44 -0.38
C LEU A 100 2.77 -15.36 -0.74
N CYS A 101 2.77 -14.95 -1.99
CA CYS A 101 1.73 -14.10 -2.56
C CYS A 101 1.48 -14.44 -4.03
N ALA A 102 0.34 -13.99 -4.56
CA ALA A 102 0.08 -13.96 -5.99
C ALA A 102 0.09 -12.51 -6.46
N SER A 103 1.06 -12.12 -7.27
CA SER A 103 1.12 -10.76 -7.83
C SER A 103 2.12 -10.63 -8.95
N ALA A 104 1.65 -10.21 -10.12
CA ALA A 104 2.50 -9.84 -11.27
C ALA A 104 2.97 -8.37 -11.24
N GLY A 105 2.67 -7.61 -10.19
CA GLY A 105 2.87 -6.16 -10.12
C GLY A 105 3.67 -5.67 -8.91
N ASN A 106 3.31 -4.49 -8.44
CA ASN A 106 4.01 -3.77 -7.38
C ASN A 106 4.03 -4.51 -6.04
N HIS A 107 2.95 -5.24 -5.71
CA HIS A 107 2.90 -6.02 -4.47
C HIS A 107 3.94 -7.15 -4.47
N GLY A 108 4.05 -7.91 -5.58
CA GLY A 108 5.07 -8.95 -5.70
C GLY A 108 6.49 -8.39 -5.57
N GLN A 109 6.77 -7.20 -6.11
CA GLN A 109 8.06 -6.53 -5.92
C GLN A 109 8.28 -6.10 -4.46
N GLY A 110 7.23 -5.63 -3.77
CA GLY A 110 7.29 -5.30 -2.35
C GLY A 110 7.60 -6.51 -1.48
N VAL A 111 6.90 -7.63 -1.72
CA VAL A 111 7.14 -8.90 -1.04
C VAL A 111 8.55 -9.42 -1.32
N ALA A 112 9.00 -9.37 -2.59
CA ALA A 112 10.34 -9.81 -2.97
C ALA A 112 11.43 -9.08 -2.18
N LEU A 113 11.37 -7.75 -2.13
CA LEU A 113 12.36 -6.96 -1.40
C LEU A 113 12.24 -7.17 0.12
N ALA A 114 11.03 -7.27 0.66
CA ALA A 114 10.83 -7.54 2.08
C ALA A 114 11.44 -8.90 2.49
N CYS A 115 11.20 -9.96 1.71
CA CYS A 115 11.79 -11.28 1.94
C CYS A 115 13.32 -11.23 1.94
N SER A 116 13.91 -10.59 0.93
CA SER A 116 15.36 -10.43 0.82
C SER A 116 15.95 -9.66 2.01
N THR A 117 15.28 -8.57 2.43
CA THR A 117 15.75 -7.74 3.54
C THR A 117 15.68 -8.47 4.89
N LEU A 118 14.65 -9.31 5.08
CA LEU A 118 14.40 -10.02 6.33
C LEU A 118 15.02 -11.42 6.38
N GLY A 119 15.60 -11.91 5.27
CA GLY A 119 16.14 -13.26 5.18
C GLY A 119 15.08 -14.36 5.27
N ILE A 120 13.85 -14.09 4.80
CA ILE A 120 12.72 -15.02 4.87
C ILE A 120 12.43 -15.58 3.50
N ALA A 121 12.27 -16.92 3.39
CA ALA A 121 11.94 -17.57 2.15
C ALA A 121 10.57 -17.13 1.62
N GLY A 122 10.50 -16.69 0.37
CA GLY A 122 9.28 -16.21 -0.28
C GLY A 122 8.99 -16.91 -1.60
N ARG A 123 7.70 -17.16 -1.88
CA ARG A 123 7.24 -17.67 -3.18
C ARG A 123 6.24 -16.69 -3.79
N ILE A 124 6.54 -16.20 -4.99
CA ILE A 124 5.67 -15.26 -5.70
C ILE A 124 5.06 -15.95 -6.90
N TYR A 125 3.76 -16.14 -6.88
CA TYR A 125 3.00 -16.77 -7.95
C TYR A 125 2.59 -15.73 -8.97
N VAL A 126 2.92 -16.00 -10.24
CA VAL A 126 2.60 -15.14 -11.36
C VAL A 126 2.06 -15.96 -12.53
N PRO A 127 1.09 -15.44 -13.31
CA PRO A 127 0.64 -16.11 -14.53
C PRO A 127 1.73 -16.14 -15.60
N SER A 128 1.63 -17.09 -16.53
CA SER A 128 2.57 -17.26 -17.68
C SER A 128 2.66 -15.99 -18.52
N THR A 129 1.57 -15.23 -18.61
CA THR A 129 1.44 -13.96 -19.33
C THR A 129 2.22 -12.79 -18.70
N THR A 130 2.78 -12.97 -17.50
CA THR A 130 3.55 -11.90 -16.82
C THR A 130 4.79 -11.51 -17.67
N PRO A 131 4.96 -10.23 -18.03
CA PRO A 131 6.10 -9.78 -18.81
C PRO A 131 7.44 -10.14 -18.17
N ARG A 132 8.40 -10.57 -19.01
CA ARG A 132 9.75 -10.96 -18.57
C ARG A 132 10.41 -9.88 -17.70
N GLN A 133 10.31 -8.61 -18.09
CA GLN A 133 10.88 -7.48 -17.34
C GLN A 133 10.38 -7.43 -15.90
N LYS A 134 9.08 -7.69 -15.65
CA LYS A 134 8.50 -7.71 -14.29
C LYS A 134 9.03 -8.90 -13.50
N ARG A 135 9.11 -10.07 -14.13
CA ARG A 135 9.66 -11.29 -13.51
C ARG A 135 11.13 -11.13 -13.12
N ASP A 136 11.95 -10.61 -14.02
CA ASP A 136 13.37 -10.39 -13.78
C ASP A 136 13.60 -9.36 -12.66
N ARG A 137 12.73 -8.32 -12.58
CA ARG A 137 12.78 -7.36 -11.50
C ARG A 137 12.45 -7.98 -10.13
N MET A 138 11.45 -8.84 -10.04
CA MET A 138 11.12 -9.56 -8.79
C MET A 138 12.28 -10.46 -8.35
N ARG A 139 12.89 -11.22 -9.28
CA ARG A 139 14.09 -12.04 -9.00
C ARG A 139 15.26 -11.18 -8.50
N LYS A 140 15.53 -10.04 -9.16
CA LYS A 140 16.58 -9.11 -8.74
C LYS A 140 16.36 -8.54 -7.34
N LEU A 141 15.11 -8.22 -6.98
CA LEU A 141 14.76 -7.67 -5.66
C LEU A 141 14.79 -8.74 -4.57
N GLY A 142 14.36 -9.96 -4.89
CA GLY A 142 14.25 -11.06 -3.94
C GLY A 142 15.57 -11.81 -3.71
N GLY A 143 16.50 -11.76 -4.69
CA GLY A 143 17.75 -12.54 -4.63
C GLY A 143 17.49 -14.03 -4.39
N ASP A 144 18.29 -14.64 -3.55
CA ASP A 144 18.22 -16.06 -3.22
C ASP A 144 17.08 -16.40 -2.26
N GLN A 145 16.39 -15.39 -1.72
CA GLN A 145 15.28 -15.60 -0.80
C GLN A 145 13.94 -15.83 -1.50
N VAL A 146 13.85 -15.58 -2.82
CA VAL A 146 12.56 -15.59 -3.51
C VAL A 146 12.53 -16.51 -4.71
N ASP A 147 11.61 -17.47 -4.65
CA ASP A 147 11.22 -18.30 -5.80
C ASP A 147 10.05 -17.65 -6.56
N LEU A 148 10.25 -17.41 -7.85
CA LEU A 148 9.19 -16.95 -8.73
C LEU A 148 8.52 -18.15 -9.40
N VAL A 149 7.30 -18.44 -8.99
CA VAL A 149 6.51 -19.58 -9.48
C VAL A 149 5.61 -19.13 -10.62
N ILE A 150 5.88 -19.58 -11.83
CA ILE A 150 4.98 -19.35 -12.99
C ILE A 150 3.89 -20.41 -12.92
N SER A 151 2.63 -19.99 -12.75
CA SER A 151 1.52 -20.89 -12.48
C SER A 151 0.21 -20.37 -13.04
N GLY A 152 -0.36 -21.12 -13.98
CA GLY A 152 -1.57 -20.73 -14.69
C GLY A 152 -1.36 -19.65 -15.75
N ASP A 153 -2.40 -19.34 -16.51
CA ASP A 153 -2.40 -18.34 -17.56
C ASP A 153 -3.05 -17.03 -17.14
N THR A 154 -3.81 -17.06 -16.05
CA THR A 154 -4.52 -15.91 -15.50
C THR A 154 -4.06 -15.59 -14.07
N TYR A 155 -4.35 -14.37 -13.63
CA TYR A 155 -4.12 -13.98 -12.24
C TYR A 155 -4.91 -14.85 -11.24
N ASP A 156 -6.16 -15.18 -11.58
CA ASP A 156 -7.03 -15.97 -10.71
C ASP A 156 -6.48 -17.39 -10.51
N GLU A 157 -5.97 -18.00 -11.57
CA GLU A 157 -5.31 -19.31 -11.50
C GLU A 157 -4.04 -19.25 -10.66
N ALA A 158 -3.18 -18.26 -10.87
CA ALA A 158 -1.99 -18.05 -10.05
C ALA A 158 -2.35 -17.85 -8.58
N SER A 159 -3.38 -17.07 -8.29
CA SER A 159 -3.89 -16.82 -6.94
C SER A 159 -4.45 -18.08 -6.26
N LEU A 160 -5.24 -18.86 -6.99
CA LEU A 160 -5.77 -20.13 -6.49
C LEU A 160 -4.64 -21.12 -6.17
N ASN A 161 -3.66 -21.23 -7.06
CA ASN A 161 -2.51 -22.11 -6.86
C ASN A 161 -1.62 -21.65 -5.70
N ALA A 162 -1.48 -20.35 -5.49
CA ALA A 162 -0.82 -19.79 -4.31
C ALA A 162 -1.54 -20.19 -3.02
N LYS A 163 -2.86 -20.04 -2.95
CA LYS A 163 -3.67 -20.44 -1.78
C LYS A 163 -3.51 -21.92 -1.46
N ARG A 164 -3.64 -22.78 -2.46
CA ARG A 164 -3.43 -24.24 -2.29
C ARG A 164 -2.01 -24.57 -1.82
N ALA A 165 -1.02 -23.83 -2.27
CA ALA A 165 0.36 -24.00 -1.82
C ALA A 165 0.55 -23.57 -0.37
N ALA A 166 -0.11 -22.48 0.07
CA ALA A 166 -0.12 -22.06 1.47
C ALA A 166 -0.71 -23.15 2.39
N GLU A 167 -1.87 -23.68 2.04
CA GLU A 167 -2.55 -24.75 2.79
C GLU A 167 -1.66 -25.98 2.96
N ARG A 168 -0.89 -26.36 1.94
CA ARG A 168 0.00 -27.54 2.00
C ARG A 168 1.31 -27.30 2.76
N SER A 169 1.83 -26.08 2.74
CA SER A 169 3.16 -25.78 3.29
C SER A 169 3.14 -25.07 4.63
N GLY A 170 1.96 -24.57 5.07
CA GLY A 170 1.85 -23.71 6.24
C GLY A 170 2.44 -22.31 6.04
N ALA A 171 2.87 -21.96 4.82
CA ALA A 171 3.43 -20.63 4.54
C ALA A 171 2.37 -19.53 4.68
N THR A 172 2.77 -18.39 5.23
CA THR A 172 1.88 -17.24 5.42
C THR A 172 1.58 -16.56 4.09
N VAL A 173 0.29 -16.38 3.78
CA VAL A 173 -0.13 -15.56 2.65
C VAL A 173 0.06 -14.09 2.99
N VAL A 174 0.71 -13.32 2.10
CA VAL A 174 0.86 -11.87 2.23
C VAL A 174 -0.14 -11.17 1.32
N PRO A 175 -1.29 -10.69 1.86
CA PRO A 175 -2.31 -10.03 1.06
C PRO A 175 -1.85 -8.65 0.57
N ALA A 176 -2.31 -8.25 -0.62
CA ALA A 176 -1.91 -6.99 -1.25
C ALA A 176 -2.56 -5.74 -0.61
N PHE A 177 -3.67 -5.93 0.15
CA PHE A 177 -4.48 -4.83 0.70
C PHE A 177 -5.39 -5.25 1.87
N ASP A 178 -5.80 -6.51 2.00
CA ASP A 178 -6.81 -6.97 2.96
C ASP A 178 -6.14 -7.71 4.13
N ASP A 179 -5.40 -6.97 4.95
CA ASP A 179 -4.79 -7.40 6.21
C ASP A 179 -4.45 -6.15 7.01
N ALA A 180 -4.78 -6.11 8.31
CA ALA A 180 -4.56 -4.97 9.19
C ALA A 180 -3.09 -4.50 9.19
N ARG A 181 -2.13 -5.42 9.20
CA ARG A 181 -0.69 -5.12 9.17
C ARG A 181 -0.27 -4.50 7.83
N THR A 182 -0.86 -5.00 6.72
CA THR A 182 -0.64 -4.42 5.38
C THR A 182 -1.21 -3.00 5.32
N ILE A 183 -2.44 -2.80 5.79
CA ILE A 183 -3.11 -1.49 5.81
C ILE A 183 -2.33 -0.50 6.66
N ALA A 184 -1.92 -0.88 7.88
CA ALA A 184 -1.10 -0.04 8.75
C ALA A 184 0.21 0.40 8.09
N GLY A 185 0.92 -0.53 7.43
CA GLY A 185 2.11 -0.18 6.66
C GLY A 185 1.84 0.83 5.54
N GLN A 186 0.72 0.69 4.81
CA GLN A 186 0.34 1.64 3.76
C GLN A 186 -0.02 3.02 4.32
N GLY A 187 -0.65 3.09 5.50
CA GLY A 187 -1.01 4.35 6.17
C GLY A 187 0.19 5.25 6.48
N THR A 188 1.39 4.69 6.60
CA THR A 188 2.62 5.47 6.82
C THR A 188 2.93 6.45 5.68
N VAL A 189 2.33 6.27 4.49
CA VAL A 189 2.41 7.26 3.40
C VAL A 189 1.74 8.56 3.82
N ALA A 190 0.55 8.48 4.44
CA ALA A 190 -0.20 9.66 4.88
C ALA A 190 0.49 10.35 6.05
N VAL A 191 1.06 9.61 7.01
CA VAL A 191 1.85 10.19 8.10
C VAL A 191 2.97 11.06 7.55
N GLU A 192 3.82 10.50 6.67
CA GLU A 192 4.91 11.25 6.05
C GLU A 192 4.41 12.44 5.22
N LEU A 193 3.30 12.28 4.51
CA LEU A 193 2.71 13.33 3.68
C LEU A 193 2.26 14.51 4.52
N VAL A 194 1.47 14.25 5.58
CA VAL A 194 0.96 15.30 6.47
C VAL A 194 2.10 16.03 7.17
N GLU A 195 3.06 15.30 7.72
CA GLU A 195 4.24 15.89 8.37
C GLU A 195 5.05 16.79 7.41
N GLN A 196 5.28 16.34 6.17
CA GLN A 196 6.02 17.10 5.17
C GLN A 196 5.26 18.33 4.70
N PHE A 197 3.94 18.17 4.47
CA PHE A 197 3.09 19.29 4.05
C PHE A 197 3.02 20.37 5.13
N LEU A 198 2.81 19.97 6.39
CA LEU A 198 2.80 20.87 7.53
C LEU A 198 4.15 21.61 7.69
N ALA A 199 5.27 20.91 7.51
CA ALA A 199 6.60 21.51 7.58
C ALA A 199 6.86 22.54 6.45
N GLU A 200 6.31 22.32 5.25
CA GLU A 200 6.50 23.22 4.11
C GLU A 200 5.53 24.41 4.10
N THR A 201 4.28 24.21 4.54
CA THR A 201 3.20 25.19 4.37
C THR A 201 2.72 25.80 5.69
N GLY A 202 2.96 25.14 6.81
CA GLY A 202 2.40 25.51 8.12
C GLY A 202 0.94 25.09 8.30
N ASP A 203 0.37 24.32 7.38
CA ASP A 203 -1.03 23.88 7.37
C ASP A 203 -1.18 22.40 6.99
N VAL A 204 -2.38 21.88 7.01
CA VAL A 204 -2.71 20.52 6.55
C VAL A 204 -3.37 20.57 5.17
N PRO A 205 -3.24 19.53 4.34
CA PRO A 205 -3.86 19.53 3.02
C PRO A 205 -5.40 19.49 3.12
N ASP A 206 -6.10 20.32 2.34
CA ASP A 206 -7.57 20.32 2.26
C ASP A 206 -8.12 19.02 1.65
N THR A 207 -7.36 18.41 0.76
CA THR A 207 -7.81 17.23 -0.01
C THR A 207 -6.65 16.31 -0.29
N LEU A 208 -6.88 15.01 -0.05
CA LEU A 208 -5.95 13.94 -0.40
C LEU A 208 -6.55 13.07 -1.52
N LEU A 209 -5.87 13.02 -2.67
CA LEU A 209 -6.21 12.14 -3.78
C LEU A 209 -5.45 10.82 -3.68
N VAL A 210 -6.16 9.74 -3.45
CA VAL A 210 -5.59 8.40 -3.27
C VAL A 210 -6.04 7.47 -4.40
N PRO A 211 -5.12 6.80 -5.11
CA PRO A 211 -5.51 5.78 -6.10
C PRO A 211 -6.09 4.56 -5.39
N VAL A 212 -7.27 4.11 -5.82
CA VAL A 212 -7.99 3.00 -5.19
C VAL A 212 -8.07 1.80 -6.13
N GLY A 213 -7.49 0.68 -5.67
CA GLY A 213 -7.72 -0.65 -6.22
C GLY A 213 -8.42 -1.50 -5.16
N GLY A 214 -7.67 -2.32 -4.40
CA GLY A 214 -8.22 -3.10 -3.28
C GLY A 214 -8.46 -2.31 -1.98
N GLY A 215 -8.26 -1.01 -1.96
CA GLY A 215 -8.63 -0.13 -0.84
C GLY A 215 -7.60 0.04 0.29
N GLY A 216 -6.60 -0.85 0.41
CA GLY A 216 -5.70 -0.85 1.58
C GLY A 216 -4.89 0.44 1.79
N LEU A 217 -4.50 1.16 0.73
CA LEU A 217 -3.85 2.47 0.88
C LEU A 217 -4.86 3.51 1.40
N LEU A 218 -6.04 3.56 0.80
CA LEU A 218 -7.09 4.50 1.23
C LEU A 218 -7.48 4.24 2.68
N ALA A 219 -7.71 2.97 3.06
CA ALA A 219 -8.03 2.60 4.43
C ALA A 219 -6.95 3.06 5.42
N GLY A 220 -5.67 2.84 5.09
CA GLY A 220 -4.56 3.33 5.91
C GLY A 220 -4.49 4.86 6.01
N CYS A 221 -4.73 5.58 4.89
CA CYS A 221 -4.73 7.04 4.89
C CYS A 221 -5.88 7.66 5.71
N LEU A 222 -7.03 6.97 5.80
CA LEU A 222 -8.20 7.47 6.56
C LEU A 222 -8.03 7.34 8.08
N LEU A 223 -7.01 6.64 8.56
CA LEU A 223 -6.73 6.43 9.98
C LEU A 223 -5.70 7.43 10.53
N VAL A 224 -5.13 8.26 9.67
CA VAL A 224 -4.18 9.32 9.98
C VAL A 224 -4.88 10.68 10.02
#